data_1c9f7b3cc8440b7ad727cca35400f4e0
#
_entry.id   1c9f7b3cc8440b7ad727cca35400f4e0
#
_cell.length_a   1.000
_cell.length_b   1.000
_cell.length_c   1.000
_cell.angle_alpha   90.00
_cell.angle_beta   90.00
_cell.angle_gamma   90.00
#
_symmetry.space_group_name_H-M   'P 1'
#
loop_
_entity.id
_entity.type
_entity.pdbx_description
1 polymer ?
#
loop_
_entity_poly.entity_id
_entity_poly.type
_entity_poly.pdbx_seq_one_letter_code
_entity_poly.pdbx_strand_id
1 'polypeptide(L)' 'MKAKVYGSSHCVWCDRVAKMLEDSGADIEKVDVSQGKEYIKEMQEAAGEKVNTVPQVIIDGEYVGGFTETERWINRKK' A
#
# COMPACT_ATOMS: atom_id res chain seq x y z
N MET A 1 -0.96 -6.97 -12.68
CA MET A 1 -1.02 -6.82 -11.22
C MET A 1 -1.35 -5.37 -10.89
N LYS A 2 -2.42 -5.16 -10.15
CA LYS A 2 -2.83 -3.81 -9.72
C LYS A 2 -2.57 -3.65 -8.24
N ALA A 3 -1.78 -2.64 -7.89
CA ALA A 3 -1.43 -2.37 -6.50
C ALA A 3 -1.98 -1.02 -6.08
N LYS A 4 -2.64 -1.00 -4.92
CA LYS A 4 -3.14 0.24 -4.34
C LYS A 4 -2.33 0.53 -3.09
N VAL A 5 -1.68 1.68 -3.03
CA VAL A 5 -0.81 2.06 -1.92
C VAL A 5 -1.42 3.23 -1.18
N TYR A 6 -1.84 2.97 0.05
CA TYR A 6 -2.32 4.04 0.94
C TYR A 6 -1.12 4.60 1.69
N GLY A 7 -0.88 5.89 1.52
CA GLY A 7 0.28 6.52 2.12
C GLY A 7 0.04 7.98 2.42
N SER A 8 1.09 8.70 2.78
CA SER A 8 1.04 10.13 3.02
C SER A 8 2.10 10.84 2.18
N SER A 9 1.95 12.15 2.04
CA SER A 9 2.83 12.95 1.18
C SER A 9 4.27 13.03 1.67
N HIS A 10 4.52 12.72 2.93
CA HIS A 10 5.86 12.77 3.53
C HIS A 10 6.33 11.41 4.05
N CYS A 11 5.93 10.35 3.39
CA CYS A 11 6.28 9.01 3.80
C CYS A 11 7.34 8.42 2.87
N VAL A 12 8.58 8.31 3.36
CA VAL A 12 9.68 7.72 2.60
C VAL A 12 9.42 6.25 2.28
N TRP A 13 8.86 5.52 3.25
CA TRP A 13 8.55 4.10 3.06
C TRP A 13 7.44 3.87 2.05
N CYS A 14 6.50 4.83 1.94
CA CYS A 14 5.45 4.78 0.92
C CYS A 14 6.07 4.88 -0.48
N ASP A 15 7.04 5.78 -0.65
CA ASP A 15 7.75 5.93 -1.93
C ASP A 15 8.56 4.69 -2.26
N ARG A 16 9.21 4.09 -1.26
CA ARG A 16 10.00 2.88 -1.46
C ARG A 16 9.14 1.70 -1.86
N VAL A 17 8.00 1.52 -1.21
CA VAL A 17 7.10 0.41 -1.54
C VAL A 17 6.49 0.59 -2.92
N ALA A 18 6.15 1.81 -3.28
CA ALA A 18 5.62 2.11 -4.59
C ALA A 18 6.63 1.80 -5.69
N LYS A 19 7.88 2.19 -5.48
CA LYS A 19 8.95 1.90 -6.43
C LYS A 19 9.19 0.40 -6.57
N MET A 20 9.20 -0.31 -5.46
CA MET A 20 9.39 -1.75 -5.44
C MET A 20 8.29 -2.47 -6.24
N LEU A 21 7.05 -2.05 -6.08
CA LEU A 21 5.91 -2.59 -6.81
C LEU A 21 6.00 -2.25 -8.30
N GLU A 22 6.38 -1.02 -8.61
CA GLU A 22 6.57 -0.57 -9.99
C GLU A 22 7.64 -1.40 -10.69
N ASP A 23 8.76 -1.63 -10.01
CA ASP A 23 9.86 -2.46 -10.54
C ASP A 23 9.42 -3.91 -10.76
N SER A 24 8.39 -4.35 -10.05
CA SER A 24 7.81 -5.70 -10.21
C SER A 24 6.74 -5.76 -11.30
N GLY A 25 6.50 -4.65 -12.00
CA GLY A 25 5.53 -4.60 -13.10
C GLY A 25 4.10 -4.31 -12.69
N ALA A 26 3.89 -3.83 -11.47
CA ALA A 26 2.55 -3.51 -10.99
C ALA A 26 2.06 -2.16 -11.48
N ASP A 27 0.75 -2.07 -11.76
CA ASP A 27 0.08 -0.79 -11.97
C ASP A 27 -0.25 -0.22 -10.59
N ILE A 28 0.29 0.96 -10.29
CA ILE A 28 0.17 1.53 -8.95
C ILE A 28 -0.84 2.66 -8.90
N GLU A 29 -1.75 2.58 -7.93
CA GLU A 29 -2.64 3.67 -7.58
C GLU A 29 -2.25 4.13 -6.18
N LYS A 30 -1.83 5.37 -6.06
CA LYS A 30 -1.49 5.96 -4.76
C LYS A 30 -2.68 6.72 -4.19
N VAL A 31 -2.99 6.45 -2.92
CA VAL A 31 -4.03 7.17 -2.19
C VAL A 31 -3.37 7.88 -1.01
N ASP A 32 -3.49 9.21 -0.99
CA ASP A 32 -2.93 10.03 0.08
C ASP A 32 -3.96 10.17 1.21
N VAL A 33 -3.77 9.41 2.28
CA VAL A 33 -4.70 9.40 3.42
C VAL A 33 -4.62 10.67 4.25
N SER A 34 -3.62 11.52 4.01
CA SER A 34 -3.53 12.83 4.67
C SER A 34 -4.50 13.85 4.09
N GLN A 35 -5.12 13.56 2.96
CA GLN A 35 -6.06 14.45 2.29
C GLN A 35 -7.46 14.47 2.94
N GLY A 36 -7.77 13.50 3.78
CA GLY A 36 -9.05 13.47 4.48
C GLY A 36 -9.26 12.20 5.27
N LYS A 37 -10.15 12.26 6.26
CA LYS A 37 -10.45 11.13 7.12
C LYS A 37 -11.12 9.98 6.37
N GLU A 38 -11.84 10.28 5.30
CA GLU A 38 -12.48 9.28 4.46
C GLU A 38 -11.48 8.32 3.83
N TYR A 39 -10.28 8.81 3.50
CA TYR A 39 -9.23 7.98 2.94
C TYR A 39 -8.62 7.04 3.98
N ILE A 40 -8.52 7.52 5.22
CA ILE A 40 -8.07 6.68 6.33
C ILE A 40 -9.09 5.57 6.58
N LYS A 41 -10.36 5.90 6.56
CA LYS A 41 -11.43 4.92 6.74
C LYS A 41 -11.42 3.88 5.61
N GLU A 42 -11.24 4.32 4.37
CA GLU A 42 -11.13 3.43 3.22
C GLU A 42 -9.96 2.47 3.40
N MET A 43 -8.81 2.97 3.85
CA MET A 43 -7.64 2.15 4.13
C MET A 43 -7.92 1.09 5.19
N GLN A 44 -8.57 1.47 6.28
CA GLN A 44 -8.92 0.54 7.35
C GLN A 44 -9.91 -0.53 6.88
N GLU A 45 -10.88 -0.16 6.07
CA GLU A 45 -11.85 -1.10 5.50
C GLU A 45 -11.16 -2.06 4.55
N ALA A 46 -10.24 -1.57 3.72
CA ALA A 46 -9.51 -2.42 2.79
C ALA A 46 -8.59 -3.39 3.51
N ALA A 47 -7.99 -2.96 4.62
CA ALA A 47 -7.12 -3.81 5.43
C ALA A 47 -7.90 -4.82 6.29
N GLY A 48 -9.17 -4.55 6.53
CA GLY A 48 -9.99 -5.40 7.39
C GLY A 48 -9.70 -5.26 8.87
N GLU A 49 -8.93 -4.24 9.26
CA GLU A 49 -8.57 -3.98 10.66
C GLU A 49 -8.24 -2.51 10.85
N LYS A 50 -8.18 -2.09 12.09
CA LYS A 50 -7.85 -0.70 12.42
C LYS A 50 -6.35 -0.47 12.34
N VAL A 51 -5.87 -0.08 11.16
CA VAL A 51 -4.47 0.25 10.93
C VAL A 51 -4.30 1.77 10.94
N ASN A 52 -3.28 2.25 11.62
CA ASN A 52 -2.99 3.68 11.74
C ASN A 52 -1.63 4.05 11.15
N THR A 53 -1.01 3.11 10.46
CA THR A 53 0.33 3.31 9.90
C THR A 53 0.28 3.28 8.37
N VAL A 54 1.23 3.93 7.75
CA VAL A 54 1.43 3.91 6.31
C VAL A 54 2.87 3.47 6.03
N PRO A 55 3.14 2.82 4.90
CA PRO A 55 2.21 2.48 3.82
C PRO A 55 1.34 1.26 4.13
N GLN A 56 0.16 1.19 3.49
CA GLN A 56 -0.67 0.00 3.49
C GLN A 56 -0.95 -0.36 2.05
N VAL A 57 -0.73 -1.60 1.69
CA VAL A 57 -0.74 -2.04 0.30
C VAL A 57 -1.82 -3.10 0.07
N ILE A 58 -2.59 -2.90 -0.99
CA ILE A 58 -3.59 -3.85 -1.47
C ILE A 58 -3.17 -4.26 -2.88
N ILE A 59 -3.01 -5.55 -3.14
CA ILE A 59 -2.62 -6.04 -4.47
C ILE A 59 -3.70 -6.98 -4.98
N ASP A 60 -4.27 -6.62 -6.15
CA ASP A 60 -5.35 -7.39 -6.79
C ASP A 60 -6.51 -7.69 -5.82
N GLY A 61 -6.83 -6.71 -4.97
CA GLY A 61 -7.92 -6.84 -4.01
C GLY A 61 -7.55 -7.56 -2.71
N GLU A 62 -6.31 -8.00 -2.58
CA GLU A 62 -5.83 -8.69 -1.39
C GLU A 62 -4.98 -7.75 -0.53
N TYR A 63 -5.32 -7.66 0.76
CA TYR A 63 -4.53 -6.85 1.68
C TYR A 63 -3.18 -7.52 1.96
N VAL A 64 -2.10 -6.80 1.71
CA VAL A 64 -0.74 -7.30 1.89
C VAL A 64 -0.11 -6.77 3.18
N GLY A 65 -0.22 -5.46 3.42
CA GLY A 65 0.36 -4.84 4.60
C GLY A 65 1.30 -3.70 4.25
N GLY A 66 2.33 -3.51 5.06
CA GLY A 66 3.30 -2.45 4.88
C GLY A 66 4.47 -2.85 3.99
N PHE A 67 5.57 -2.11 4.12
CA PHE A 67 6.75 -2.33 3.28
C PHE A 67 7.31 -3.76 3.39
N THR A 68 7.54 -4.22 4.61
CA THR A 68 8.14 -5.55 4.84
C THR A 68 7.26 -6.66 4.28
N GLU A 69 5.96 -6.58 4.54
CA GLU A 69 4.99 -7.57 4.07
C GLU A 69 4.90 -7.58 2.54
N THR A 70 4.96 -6.40 1.93
CA THR A 70 4.94 -6.27 0.47
C THR A 70 6.21 -6.86 -0.15
N GLU A 71 7.36 -6.61 0.46
CA GLU A 71 8.61 -7.19 0.01
C GLU A 71 8.56 -8.71 0.04
N ARG A 72 8.06 -9.29 1.12
CA ARG A 72 7.89 -10.74 1.23
C ARG A 72 6.91 -11.28 0.20
N TRP A 73 5.82 -10.56 -0.02
CA TRP A 73 4.82 -10.95 -1.01
C TRP A 73 5.43 -11.03 -2.42
N ILE A 74 6.19 -10.01 -2.79
CA ILE A 74 6.85 -9.94 -4.10
C ILE A 74 7.87 -11.07 -4.24
N ASN A 75 8.69 -11.29 -3.21
CA ASN A 75 9.71 -12.34 -3.22
C ASN A 75 9.10 -13.73 -3.34
N ARG A 76 7.92 -13.94 -2.78
CA ARG A 76 7.21 -15.21 -2.88
C ARG A 76 6.66 -15.46 -4.28
N LYS A 77 6.35 -14.40 -5.01
CA LYS A 77 5.75 -14.48 -6.37
C LYS A 77 6.80 -14.57 -7.48
N LYS A 78 8.04 -14.40 -7.17
CA LYS A 78 9.12 -14.54 -8.15
C LYS A 78 9.37 -15.98 -8.55
#